data_963309d78aa2473549592182fc3adf6c
#
_entry.id   963309d78aa2473549592182fc3adf6c
#
_cell.length_a   1.000
_cell.length_b   1.000
_cell.length_c   1.000
_cell.angle_alpha   90.00
_cell.angle_beta   90.00
_cell.angle_gamma   90.00
#
_symmetry.space_group_name_H-M   'P 1'
#
loop_
_entity.id
_entity.type
_entity.pdbx_description
1 polymer ?
#
loop_
_entity_poly.entity_id
_entity_poly.type
_entity_poly.pdbx_seq_one_letter_code
_entity_poly.pdbx_strand_id
1 'polypeptide(L)'
;MSKKLILFLGIGLSIFLIDLFLNPPNEDKTIYISNEEVIALINTWSLQVGREPNNDEIRSIIDSLIEEEILYREALRLGLDSEDRIIKRRLAQKITFLKQETISTEPEIEKLEKFYEEAKETYLVPQNFSFTHLYFAENKNGNERAAQAIDDLLNDKSVISADPFLLGKNFSNRSLLDIERDFGEAFSKAFLTLSLGNWQGPVTSTYGSHLVKILDSNEEYMPSFEEVISQVRVDFLLKQRDLQIKNFVDELKTDYQVIISPRFTQ
;
A
#
# COMPACT_ATOMS: atom_id res chain seq x y z
N MET A 1 -43.77 -10.06 55.40
CA MET A 1 -42.79 -10.47 54.30
C MET A 1 -42.46 -11.94 54.51
N SER A 2 -42.47 -12.76 53.45
CA SER A 2 -42.15 -14.18 53.58
C SER A 2 -40.67 -14.36 53.88
N LYS A 3 -40.29 -15.33 54.74
CA LYS A 3 -38.91 -15.64 55.11
C LYS A 3 -38.06 -15.87 53.84
N LYS A 4 -38.65 -16.42 52.75
CA LYS A 4 -38.01 -16.66 51.46
C LYS A 4 -37.64 -15.35 50.75
N LEU A 5 -38.45 -14.29 50.85
CA LEU A 5 -38.20 -12.99 50.28
C LEU A 5 -36.99 -12.29 50.92
N ILE A 6 -36.97 -12.38 52.30
CA ILE A 6 -35.86 -11.82 53.10
C ILE A 6 -34.53 -12.52 52.74
N LEU A 7 -34.54 -13.86 52.60
CA LEU A 7 -33.38 -14.62 52.23
C LEU A 7 -32.89 -14.24 50.81
N PHE A 8 -33.79 -14.11 49.84
CA PHE A 8 -33.48 -13.70 48.48
C PHE A 8 -32.84 -12.29 48.41
N LEU A 9 -33.43 -11.33 49.14
CA LEU A 9 -32.88 -9.97 49.24
C LEU A 9 -31.49 -9.96 49.92
N GLY A 10 -31.31 -10.79 50.95
CA GLY A 10 -30.01 -10.93 51.63
C GLY A 10 -28.92 -11.49 50.73
N ILE A 11 -29.24 -12.50 49.93
CA ILE A 11 -28.29 -13.06 48.92
C ILE A 11 -27.99 -12.02 47.85
N GLY A 12 -29.01 -11.33 47.34
CA GLY A 12 -28.80 -10.27 46.31
C GLY A 12 -27.92 -9.12 46.80
N LEU A 13 -28.17 -8.68 48.06
CA LEU A 13 -27.33 -7.66 48.71
C LEU A 13 -25.88 -8.14 48.92
N SER A 14 -25.72 -9.40 49.33
CA SER A 14 -24.36 -9.96 49.50
C SER A 14 -23.58 -10.04 48.18
N ILE A 15 -24.25 -10.47 47.12
CA ILE A 15 -23.62 -10.49 45.77
C ILE A 15 -23.25 -9.07 45.31
N PHE A 16 -24.16 -8.10 45.52
CA PHE A 16 -23.91 -6.69 45.21
C PHE A 16 -22.72 -6.11 45.98
N LEU A 17 -22.65 -6.40 47.30
CA LEU A 17 -21.53 -5.95 48.14
C LEU A 17 -20.19 -6.61 47.74
N ILE A 18 -20.24 -7.89 47.39
CA ILE A 18 -19.06 -8.61 46.86
C ILE A 18 -18.61 -8.01 45.51
N ASP A 19 -19.53 -7.73 44.62
CA ASP A 19 -19.24 -7.09 43.34
C ASP A 19 -18.63 -5.68 43.53
N LEU A 20 -19.21 -4.87 44.43
CA LEU A 20 -18.68 -3.55 44.78
C LEU A 20 -17.28 -3.60 45.39
N PHE A 21 -16.96 -4.70 46.11
CA PHE A 21 -15.63 -4.90 46.69
C PHE A 21 -14.61 -5.42 45.69
N LEU A 22 -15.02 -6.34 44.83
CA LEU A 22 -14.15 -6.94 43.82
C LEU A 22 -13.94 -6.03 42.58
N ASN A 23 -14.95 -5.23 42.29
CA ASN A 23 -14.95 -4.26 41.17
C ASN A 23 -15.26 -2.85 41.73
N PRO A 24 -14.37 -2.25 42.54
CA PRO A 24 -14.61 -0.88 43.01
C PRO A 24 -14.73 0.01 41.74
N PRO A 25 -15.66 0.97 41.76
CA PRO A 25 -15.76 1.95 40.69
C PRO A 25 -14.45 2.75 40.65
N ASN A 26 -13.51 2.26 39.92
CA ASN A 26 -12.20 2.90 39.76
C ASN A 26 -12.35 4.01 38.72
N GLU A 27 -13.04 5.07 39.07
CA GLU A 27 -12.94 6.32 38.34
C GLU A 27 -11.63 7.01 38.78
N ASP A 28 -10.51 6.50 38.31
CA ASP A 28 -9.28 7.27 38.38
C ASP A 28 -9.42 8.46 37.41
N LYS A 29 -9.88 9.58 37.98
CA LYS A 29 -10.06 10.85 37.26
C LYS A 29 -8.74 11.62 37.11
N THR A 30 -7.65 11.05 37.59
CA THR A 30 -6.33 11.63 37.43
C THR A 30 -5.84 11.42 36.00
N ILE A 31 -5.51 12.51 35.30
CA ILE A 31 -4.82 12.48 34.00
C ILE A 31 -3.39 12.85 34.28
N TYR A 32 -2.48 11.92 34.02
CA TYR A 32 -1.06 12.14 34.07
C TYR A 32 -0.51 12.29 32.66
N ILE A 33 0.09 13.42 32.37
CA ILE A 33 0.74 13.70 31.09
C ILE A 33 2.25 13.68 31.35
N SER A 34 2.96 12.81 30.65
CA SER A 34 4.41 12.67 30.78
C SER A 34 5.15 13.78 30.00
N ASN A 35 6.38 14.07 30.43
CA ASN A 35 7.26 14.98 29.66
C ASN A 35 7.52 14.45 28.26
N GLU A 36 7.66 13.12 28.12
CA GLU A 36 7.94 12.44 26.86
C GLU A 36 6.81 12.65 25.85
N GLU A 37 5.56 12.60 26.28
CA GLU A 37 4.40 12.85 25.43
C GLU A 37 4.36 14.30 24.94
N VAL A 38 4.57 15.24 25.84
CA VAL A 38 4.60 16.68 25.49
C VAL A 38 5.75 16.98 24.51
N ILE A 39 6.95 16.44 24.76
CA ILE A 39 8.11 16.61 23.89
C ILE A 39 7.86 16.00 22.50
N ALA A 40 7.24 14.81 22.43
CA ALA A 40 6.92 14.17 21.16
C ALA A 40 5.95 15.01 20.31
N LEU A 41 4.94 15.63 20.97
CA LEU A 41 4.00 16.52 20.30
C LEU A 41 4.66 17.83 19.84
N ILE A 42 5.51 18.42 20.68
CA ILE A 42 6.30 19.61 20.32
C ILE A 42 7.18 19.32 19.09
N ASN A 43 7.88 18.20 19.07
CA ASN A 43 8.71 17.81 17.94
C ASN A 43 7.88 17.61 16.66
N THR A 44 6.72 16.97 16.78
CA THR A 44 5.81 16.77 15.64
C THR A 44 5.30 18.11 15.11
N TRP A 45 4.90 19.01 15.99
CA TRP A 45 4.48 20.36 15.64
C TRP A 45 5.60 21.15 14.96
N SER A 46 6.83 21.11 15.52
CA SER A 46 8.00 21.79 14.96
C SER A 46 8.34 21.31 13.55
N LEU A 47 8.23 20.00 13.29
CA LEU A 47 8.41 19.41 11.96
C LEU A 47 7.36 19.89 10.95
N GLN A 48 6.11 20.05 11.38
CA GLN A 48 5.02 20.53 10.50
C GLN A 48 5.08 22.01 10.20
N VAL A 49 5.46 22.84 11.20
CA VAL A 49 5.45 24.30 11.08
C VAL A 49 6.82 24.86 10.66
N GLY A 50 7.89 24.07 10.80
CA GLY A 50 9.26 24.46 10.42
C GLY A 50 9.97 25.37 11.44
N ARG A 51 9.45 25.46 12.68
CA ARG A 51 10.06 26.21 13.79
C ARG A 51 9.61 25.65 15.13
N GLU A 52 10.30 25.99 16.20
CA GLU A 52 9.87 25.69 17.57
C GLU A 52 8.60 26.47 17.97
N PRO A 53 7.69 25.84 18.76
CA PRO A 53 6.50 26.52 19.27
C PRO A 53 6.87 27.54 20.38
N ASN A 54 6.12 28.61 20.45
CA ASN A 54 6.19 29.53 21.57
C ASN A 54 5.40 29.01 22.78
N ASN A 55 5.48 29.74 23.92
CA ASN A 55 4.84 29.31 25.18
C ASN A 55 3.31 29.18 25.08
N ASP A 56 2.64 29.97 24.26
CA ASP A 56 1.18 29.89 24.11
C ASP A 56 0.80 28.70 23.22
N GLU A 57 1.61 28.42 22.19
CA GLU A 57 1.46 27.26 21.34
C GLU A 57 1.72 25.96 22.13
N ILE A 58 2.74 25.95 23.02
CA ILE A 58 2.98 24.81 23.92
C ILE A 58 1.78 24.57 24.84
N ARG A 59 1.20 25.64 25.42
CA ARG A 59 -0.03 25.50 26.22
C ARG A 59 -1.18 24.92 25.40
N SER A 60 -1.38 25.41 24.18
CA SER A 60 -2.44 24.86 23.30
C SER A 60 -2.21 23.39 22.94
N ILE A 61 -0.95 22.96 22.77
CA ILE A 61 -0.62 21.56 22.55
C ILE A 61 -1.00 20.71 23.77
N ILE A 62 -0.67 21.18 24.98
CA ILE A 62 -0.98 20.49 26.24
C ILE A 62 -2.50 20.46 26.47
N ASP A 63 -3.20 21.58 26.25
CA ASP A 63 -4.64 21.67 26.42
C ASP A 63 -5.38 20.71 25.47
N SER A 64 -4.92 20.63 24.22
CA SER A 64 -5.46 19.69 23.23
C SER A 64 -5.24 18.22 23.64
N LEU A 65 -4.07 17.90 24.21
CA LEU A 65 -3.78 16.54 24.71
C LEU A 65 -4.69 16.17 25.90
N ILE A 66 -4.91 17.13 26.82
CA ILE A 66 -5.83 16.94 27.95
C ILE A 66 -7.26 16.71 27.45
N GLU A 67 -7.72 17.52 26.50
CA GLU A 67 -9.06 17.40 25.91
C GLU A 67 -9.24 16.04 25.24
N GLU A 68 -8.26 15.59 24.45
CA GLU A 68 -8.27 14.29 23.79
C GLU A 68 -8.38 13.15 24.82
N GLU A 69 -7.59 13.17 25.89
CA GLU A 69 -7.61 12.14 26.95
C GLU A 69 -8.94 12.11 27.70
N ILE A 70 -9.52 13.28 28.01
CA ILE A 70 -10.84 13.37 28.64
C ILE A 70 -11.92 12.76 27.74
N LEU A 71 -11.94 13.15 26.47
CA LEU A 71 -12.91 12.64 25.49
C LEU A 71 -12.73 11.14 25.25
N TYR A 72 -11.50 10.65 25.20
CA TYR A 72 -11.20 9.23 25.07
C TYR A 72 -11.74 8.42 26.25
N ARG A 73 -11.47 8.85 27.50
CA ARG A 73 -11.99 8.17 28.69
C ARG A 73 -13.52 8.17 28.74
N GLU A 74 -14.14 9.28 28.35
CA GLU A 74 -15.59 9.38 28.29
C GLU A 74 -16.19 8.47 27.21
N ALA A 75 -15.52 8.38 26.04
CA ALA A 75 -15.92 7.48 24.97
C ALA A 75 -15.88 6.02 25.40
N LEU A 76 -14.82 5.60 26.12
CA LEU A 76 -14.72 4.26 26.71
C LEU A 76 -15.82 4.00 27.74
N ARG A 77 -16.09 4.98 28.62
CA ARG A 77 -17.16 4.89 29.60
C ARG A 77 -18.56 4.72 28.98
N LEU A 78 -18.77 5.35 27.81
CA LEU A 78 -19.99 5.23 27.02
C LEU A 78 -20.03 3.97 26.14
N GLY A 79 -18.96 3.17 26.12
CA GLY A 79 -18.86 1.97 25.29
C GLY A 79 -18.80 2.23 23.79
N LEU A 80 -18.35 3.43 23.36
CA LEU A 80 -18.28 3.80 21.95
C LEU A 80 -17.21 3.02 21.16
N ASP A 81 -16.26 2.39 21.85
CA ASP A 81 -15.29 1.45 21.28
C ASP A 81 -15.89 0.08 20.99
N SER A 82 -17.01 -0.25 21.66
CA SER A 82 -17.69 -1.53 21.54
C SER A 82 -18.33 -1.65 20.15
N GLU A 83 -18.00 -2.73 19.41
CA GLU A 83 -18.54 -3.03 18.08
C GLU A 83 -18.19 -2.04 16.95
N ASP A 84 -17.46 -0.96 17.23
CA ASP A 84 -16.97 -0.07 16.19
C ASP A 84 -15.87 -0.76 15.35
N ARG A 85 -16.14 -0.94 14.05
CA ARG A 85 -15.22 -1.62 13.13
C ARG A 85 -13.94 -0.82 12.88
N ILE A 86 -13.99 0.50 12.98
CA ILE A 86 -12.83 1.38 12.73
C ILE A 86 -11.88 1.24 13.92
N ILE A 87 -12.39 1.32 15.14
CA ILE A 87 -11.59 1.14 16.37
C ILE A 87 -11.00 -0.27 16.43
N LYS A 88 -11.82 -1.32 16.21
CA LYS A 88 -11.34 -2.71 16.15
C LYS A 88 -10.22 -2.90 15.14
N ARG A 89 -10.39 -2.35 13.93
CA ARG A 89 -9.36 -2.41 12.87
C ARG A 89 -8.09 -1.68 13.29
N ARG A 90 -8.21 -0.51 13.91
CA ARG A 90 -7.06 0.30 14.35
C ARG A 90 -6.26 -0.40 15.44
N LEU A 91 -6.93 -1.00 16.42
CA LEU A 91 -6.28 -1.78 17.47
C LEU A 91 -5.59 -3.03 16.91
N ALA A 92 -6.22 -3.75 15.98
CA ALA A 92 -5.60 -4.89 15.30
C ALA A 92 -4.36 -4.46 14.52
N GLN A 93 -4.40 -3.34 13.79
CA GLN A 93 -3.23 -2.78 13.12
C GLN A 93 -2.11 -2.44 14.11
N LYS A 94 -2.44 -1.83 15.27
CA LYS A 94 -1.45 -1.46 16.28
C LYS A 94 -0.71 -2.68 16.82
N ILE A 95 -1.42 -3.78 17.12
CA ILE A 95 -0.80 -5.05 17.54
C ILE A 95 0.11 -5.61 16.43
N THR A 96 -0.35 -5.57 15.18
CA THR A 96 0.46 -5.99 14.03
C THR A 96 1.79 -5.22 13.95
N PHE A 97 1.75 -3.89 14.10
CA PHE A 97 2.95 -3.06 14.13
C PHE A 97 3.91 -3.42 15.26
N LEU A 98 3.39 -3.56 16.48
CA LEU A 98 4.21 -3.94 17.66
C LEU A 98 4.94 -5.28 17.45
N LYS A 99 4.31 -6.23 16.75
CA LYS A 99 4.93 -7.52 16.42
C LYS A 99 5.98 -7.40 15.30
N GLN A 100 5.79 -6.49 14.36
CA GLN A 100 6.75 -6.25 13.27
C GLN A 100 8.04 -5.58 13.77
N GLU A 101 7.97 -4.71 14.76
CA GLU A 101 9.14 -4.02 15.33
C GLU A 101 10.15 -4.97 16.01
N THR A 102 9.74 -6.20 16.34
CA THR A 102 10.64 -7.20 16.93
C THR A 102 11.60 -7.85 15.92
N ILE A 103 11.47 -7.53 14.60
CA ILE A 103 12.34 -8.05 13.53
C ILE A 103 13.40 -6.99 13.21
N SER A 104 14.44 -6.93 14.00
CA SER A 104 15.50 -5.93 13.84
C SER A 104 16.89 -6.51 13.50
N THR A 105 16.99 -7.76 13.08
CA THR A 105 18.28 -8.32 12.69
C THR A 105 18.48 -8.23 11.19
N GLU A 106 19.60 -7.64 10.79
CA GLU A 106 20.06 -7.69 9.38
C GLU A 106 20.17 -9.16 8.95
N PRO A 107 19.54 -9.56 7.85
CA PRO A 107 19.58 -10.95 7.40
C PRO A 107 20.99 -11.33 6.95
N GLU A 108 21.41 -12.54 7.27
CA GLU A 108 22.65 -13.13 6.76
C GLU A 108 22.59 -13.27 5.23
N ILE A 109 23.71 -13.02 4.55
CA ILE A 109 23.79 -13.02 3.09
C ILE A 109 23.34 -14.37 2.51
N GLU A 110 23.73 -15.48 3.13
CA GLU A 110 23.36 -16.84 2.70
C GLU A 110 21.82 -17.05 2.69
N LYS A 111 21.09 -16.41 3.63
CA LYS A 111 19.62 -16.47 3.63
C LYS A 111 19.01 -15.65 2.49
N LEU A 112 19.65 -14.52 2.13
CA LEU A 112 19.23 -13.70 1.02
C LEU A 112 19.51 -14.39 -0.33
N GLU A 113 20.68 -15.03 -0.49
CA GLU A 113 21.01 -15.82 -1.68
C GLU A 113 20.00 -16.95 -1.91
N LYS A 114 19.74 -17.71 -0.83
CA LYS A 114 18.73 -18.79 -0.89
C LYS A 114 17.35 -18.26 -1.27
N PHE A 115 16.95 -17.15 -0.67
CA PHE A 115 15.66 -16.51 -0.98
C PHE A 115 15.59 -16.05 -2.43
N TYR A 116 16.67 -15.46 -2.96
CA TYR A 116 16.78 -15.09 -4.36
C TYR A 116 16.64 -16.30 -5.28
N GLU A 117 17.36 -17.40 -5.04
CA GLU A 117 17.27 -18.61 -5.87
C GLU A 117 15.85 -19.24 -5.83
N GLU A 118 15.18 -19.21 -4.66
CA GLU A 118 13.80 -19.70 -4.54
C GLU A 118 12.76 -18.83 -5.26
N ALA A 119 13.05 -17.53 -5.41
CA ALA A 119 12.14 -16.55 -5.99
C ALA A 119 12.69 -15.92 -7.29
N LYS A 120 13.64 -16.55 -7.94
CA LYS A 120 14.45 -16.02 -9.04
C LYS A 120 13.62 -15.43 -10.17
N GLU A 121 12.55 -16.11 -10.57
CA GLU A 121 11.64 -15.67 -11.63
C GLU A 121 10.99 -14.31 -11.35
N THR A 122 10.87 -13.91 -10.08
CA THR A 122 10.29 -12.60 -9.71
C THR A 122 11.24 -11.43 -10.00
N TYR A 123 12.52 -11.73 -10.19
CA TYR A 123 13.55 -10.74 -10.49
C TYR A 123 13.90 -10.65 -11.97
N LEU A 124 13.27 -11.50 -12.81
CA LEU A 124 13.45 -11.42 -14.24
C LEU A 124 13.11 -10.01 -14.76
N VAL A 125 14.05 -9.37 -15.41
CA VAL A 125 13.82 -8.11 -16.10
C VAL A 125 13.32 -8.44 -17.51
N PRO A 126 12.04 -8.17 -17.81
CA PRO A 126 11.50 -8.48 -19.13
C PRO A 126 12.12 -7.62 -20.22
N GLN A 127 12.10 -8.11 -21.45
CA GLN A 127 12.43 -7.32 -22.62
C GLN A 127 11.69 -5.98 -22.58
N ASN A 128 12.40 -4.91 -22.87
CA ASN A 128 11.81 -3.57 -22.87
C ASN A 128 12.29 -2.73 -24.06
N PHE A 129 11.51 -1.72 -24.38
CA PHE A 129 11.69 -0.87 -25.55
C PHE A 129 11.60 0.60 -25.16
N SER A 130 12.49 1.40 -25.73
CA SER A 130 12.37 2.85 -25.75
C SER A 130 12.00 3.27 -27.17
N PHE A 131 10.91 4.02 -27.31
CA PHE A 131 10.42 4.37 -28.63
C PHE A 131 9.78 5.75 -28.67
N THR A 132 9.68 6.29 -29.85
CA THR A 132 8.87 7.45 -30.19
C THR A 132 7.82 7.06 -31.24
N HIS A 133 6.68 7.73 -31.24
CA HIS A 133 5.64 7.46 -32.20
C HIS A 133 4.98 8.74 -32.70
N LEU A 134 4.32 8.62 -33.87
CA LEU A 134 3.41 9.62 -34.44
C LEU A 134 2.02 9.00 -34.46
N TYR A 135 1.03 9.71 -33.90
CA TYR A 135 -0.33 9.22 -33.78
C TYR A 135 -1.24 9.86 -34.83
N PHE A 136 -2.15 9.07 -35.38
CA PHE A 136 -3.16 9.45 -36.34
C PHE A 136 -4.53 8.90 -35.91
N ALA A 137 -5.42 9.81 -35.54
CA ALA A 137 -6.71 9.47 -34.97
C ALA A 137 -7.62 8.74 -35.99
N GLU A 138 -8.28 7.67 -35.54
CA GLU A 138 -9.19 6.85 -36.37
C GLU A 138 -10.27 7.68 -37.06
N ASN A 139 -10.91 8.60 -36.34
CA ASN A 139 -11.98 9.46 -36.82
C ASN A 139 -11.55 10.50 -37.87
N LYS A 140 -10.27 10.56 -38.23
CA LYS A 140 -9.69 11.47 -39.24
C LYS A 140 -8.92 10.69 -40.32
N ASN A 141 -9.41 9.54 -40.74
CA ASN A 141 -8.74 8.66 -41.69
C ASN A 141 -7.30 8.32 -41.26
N GLY A 142 -7.13 7.92 -40.00
CA GLY A 142 -5.81 7.74 -39.35
C GLY A 142 -4.89 6.81 -40.12
N ASN A 143 -5.39 5.67 -40.63
CA ASN A 143 -4.58 4.70 -41.33
C ASN A 143 -4.04 5.24 -42.67
N GLU A 144 -4.86 5.92 -43.46
CA GLU A 144 -4.45 6.52 -44.75
C GLU A 144 -3.45 7.65 -44.54
N ARG A 145 -3.66 8.49 -43.52
CA ARG A 145 -2.74 9.56 -43.15
C ARG A 145 -1.42 9.02 -42.63
N ALA A 146 -1.42 7.94 -41.87
CA ALA A 146 -0.22 7.28 -41.41
C ALA A 146 0.57 6.65 -42.57
N ALA A 147 -0.12 5.99 -43.52
CA ALA A 147 0.50 5.44 -44.73
C ALA A 147 1.14 6.53 -45.59
N GLN A 148 0.48 7.68 -45.77
CA GLN A 148 1.08 8.80 -46.47
C GLN A 148 2.28 9.39 -45.72
N ALA A 149 2.17 9.51 -44.40
CA ALA A 149 3.22 10.07 -43.57
C ALA A 149 4.49 9.20 -43.55
N ILE A 150 4.38 7.86 -43.61
CA ILE A 150 5.58 7.00 -43.73
C ILE A 150 6.30 7.19 -45.06
N ASP A 151 5.56 7.33 -46.17
CA ASP A 151 6.12 7.61 -47.46
C ASP A 151 6.83 8.98 -47.48
N ASP A 152 6.27 9.99 -46.87
CA ASP A 152 6.87 11.32 -46.75
C ASP A 152 8.14 11.27 -45.88
N LEU A 153 8.15 10.50 -44.78
CA LEU A 153 9.34 10.28 -43.95
C LEU A 153 10.49 9.59 -44.70
N LEU A 154 10.15 8.59 -45.50
CA LEU A 154 11.16 7.83 -46.26
C LEU A 154 11.76 8.65 -47.42
N ASN A 155 11.09 9.69 -47.91
CA ASN A 155 11.51 10.57 -48.99
C ASN A 155 11.98 11.95 -48.51
N ASP A 156 12.31 12.11 -47.22
CA ASP A 156 12.77 13.38 -46.61
C ASP A 156 11.84 14.59 -46.84
N LYS A 157 10.56 14.35 -47.03
CA LYS A 157 9.56 15.41 -47.13
C LYS A 157 9.13 15.91 -45.73
N SER A 158 9.09 17.21 -45.56
CA SER A 158 9.05 17.86 -44.24
C SER A 158 7.69 18.06 -43.60
N VAL A 159 6.60 17.54 -44.13
CA VAL A 159 5.25 17.84 -43.58
C VAL A 159 4.54 16.58 -43.10
N ILE A 160 4.71 16.28 -41.82
CA ILE A 160 3.93 15.23 -41.14
C ILE A 160 2.96 15.88 -40.18
N SER A 161 1.67 15.80 -40.51
CA SER A 161 0.57 16.28 -39.67
C SER A 161 0.06 15.15 -38.77
N ALA A 162 0.83 14.80 -37.72
CA ALA A 162 0.39 13.88 -36.69
C ALA A 162 -0.55 14.56 -35.69
N ASP A 163 -1.45 13.78 -35.10
CA ASP A 163 -2.35 14.26 -34.06
C ASP A 163 -1.68 14.19 -32.67
N PRO A 164 -2.10 15.02 -31.71
CA PRO A 164 -1.61 14.91 -30.34
C PRO A 164 -2.13 13.59 -29.70
N PHE A 165 -1.28 12.93 -28.93
CA PHE A 165 -1.61 11.70 -28.23
C PHE A 165 -1.65 11.92 -26.71
N LEU A 166 -2.67 11.38 -26.02
CA LEU A 166 -2.94 11.63 -24.62
C LEU A 166 -1.76 11.19 -23.70
N LEU A 167 -1.15 10.04 -24.01
CA LEU A 167 -0.05 9.48 -23.21
C LEU A 167 1.33 10.02 -23.58
N GLY A 168 1.39 11.02 -24.48
CA GLY A 168 2.66 11.60 -24.93
C GLY A 168 3.22 10.95 -26.19
N LYS A 169 4.44 11.35 -26.56
CA LYS A 169 5.08 10.95 -27.80
C LYS A 169 6.26 9.98 -27.61
N ASN A 170 6.94 10.09 -26.48
CA ASN A 170 8.18 9.36 -26.21
C ASN A 170 7.98 8.45 -25.00
N PHE A 171 8.42 7.22 -25.12
CA PHE A 171 8.32 6.19 -24.09
C PHE A 171 9.70 5.58 -23.87
N SER A 172 10.07 5.38 -22.60
CA SER A 172 11.38 4.80 -22.25
C SER A 172 11.17 3.54 -21.40
N ASN A 173 11.95 2.50 -21.67
CA ASN A 173 12.01 1.26 -20.92
C ASN A 173 10.63 0.63 -20.68
N ARG A 174 9.79 0.52 -21.73
CA ARG A 174 8.46 -0.09 -21.66
C ARG A 174 8.54 -1.56 -22.00
N SER A 175 8.05 -2.42 -21.08
CA SER A 175 7.85 -3.83 -21.37
C SER A 175 6.72 -4.03 -22.39
N LEU A 176 6.65 -5.20 -23.02
CA LEU A 176 5.53 -5.55 -23.91
C LEU A 176 4.20 -5.49 -23.19
N LEU A 177 4.16 -5.84 -21.90
CA LEU A 177 2.94 -5.75 -21.06
C LEU A 177 2.52 -4.30 -20.82
N ASP A 178 3.48 -3.39 -20.58
CA ASP A 178 3.19 -1.95 -20.46
C ASP A 178 2.64 -1.38 -21.76
N ILE A 179 3.26 -1.77 -22.89
CA ILE A 179 2.83 -1.36 -24.24
C ILE A 179 1.43 -1.90 -24.54
N GLU A 180 1.14 -3.14 -24.17
CA GLU A 180 -0.18 -3.75 -24.33
C GLU A 180 -1.23 -3.03 -23.51
N ARG A 181 -0.95 -2.74 -22.24
CA ARG A 181 -1.85 -2.00 -21.36
C ARG A 181 -2.16 -0.60 -21.91
N ASP A 182 -1.16 0.09 -22.43
CA ASP A 182 -1.26 1.49 -22.85
C ASP A 182 -1.80 1.65 -24.28
N PHE A 183 -1.58 0.68 -25.19
CA PHE A 183 -1.92 0.77 -26.62
C PHE A 183 -2.80 -0.37 -27.15
N GLY A 184 -2.87 -1.48 -26.44
CA GLY A 184 -3.60 -2.70 -26.83
C GLY A 184 -2.71 -3.77 -27.44
N GLU A 185 -3.22 -5.00 -27.47
CA GLU A 185 -2.50 -6.24 -27.83
C GLU A 185 -1.90 -6.18 -29.25
N ALA A 186 -2.66 -5.67 -30.25
CA ALA A 186 -2.19 -5.59 -31.63
C ALA A 186 -0.96 -4.69 -31.76
N PHE A 187 -0.92 -3.58 -31.05
CA PHE A 187 0.19 -2.64 -31.03
C PHE A 187 1.42 -3.26 -30.34
N SER A 188 1.26 -3.91 -29.20
CA SER A 188 2.33 -4.58 -28.47
C SER A 188 2.97 -5.68 -29.31
N LYS A 189 2.18 -6.54 -29.97
CA LYS A 189 2.69 -7.61 -30.83
C LYS A 189 3.54 -7.10 -32.01
N ALA A 190 3.26 -5.91 -32.51
CA ALA A 190 4.06 -5.33 -33.60
C ALA A 190 5.53 -5.12 -33.19
N PHE A 191 5.81 -4.83 -31.91
CA PHE A 191 7.18 -4.63 -31.42
C PHE A 191 8.10 -5.85 -31.59
N LEU A 192 7.53 -7.03 -31.68
CA LEU A 192 8.30 -8.27 -31.93
C LEU A 192 8.88 -8.34 -33.35
N THR A 193 8.39 -7.50 -34.27
CA THR A 193 8.79 -7.51 -35.69
C THR A 193 9.39 -6.18 -36.17
N LEU A 194 9.22 -5.11 -35.40
CA LEU A 194 9.75 -3.80 -35.72
C LEU A 194 11.28 -3.75 -35.54
N SER A 195 11.95 -3.05 -36.45
CA SER A 195 13.41 -2.88 -36.43
C SER A 195 13.80 -1.61 -35.67
N LEU A 196 15.00 -1.65 -35.06
CA LEU A 196 15.59 -0.52 -34.36
C LEU A 196 15.94 0.63 -35.34
N GLY A 197 15.73 1.86 -34.91
CA GLY A 197 16.27 3.07 -35.53
C GLY A 197 15.46 3.64 -36.70
N ASN A 198 14.50 2.92 -37.26
CA ASN A 198 13.72 3.35 -38.42
C ASN A 198 12.27 3.63 -38.07
N TRP A 199 11.64 4.56 -38.78
CA TRP A 199 10.20 4.73 -38.76
C TRP A 199 9.51 3.57 -39.47
N GLN A 200 8.50 2.99 -38.86
CA GLN A 200 7.77 1.83 -39.36
C GLN A 200 6.30 1.94 -39.00
N GLY A 201 5.46 1.26 -39.75
CA GLY A 201 4.03 1.28 -39.61
C GLY A 201 3.32 1.39 -40.96
N PRO A 202 2.00 1.65 -40.96
CA PRO A 202 1.15 1.94 -39.78
C PRO A 202 0.95 0.76 -38.84
N VAL A 203 1.05 1.00 -37.53
CA VAL A 203 0.72 0.05 -36.48
C VAL A 203 -0.57 0.48 -35.81
N THR A 204 -1.55 -0.43 -35.70
CA THR A 204 -2.87 -0.15 -35.12
C THR A 204 -2.85 -0.30 -33.61
N SER A 205 -3.42 0.66 -32.90
CA SER A 205 -3.72 0.62 -31.46
C SER A 205 -5.23 0.69 -31.19
N THR A 206 -5.63 0.69 -29.93
CA THR A 206 -7.01 0.96 -29.51
C THR A 206 -7.48 2.39 -29.79
N TYR A 207 -6.57 3.30 -30.16
CA TYR A 207 -6.85 4.73 -30.40
C TYR A 207 -6.85 5.11 -31.87
N GLY A 208 -6.19 4.30 -32.73
CA GLY A 208 -6.01 4.57 -34.14
C GLY A 208 -4.68 4.05 -34.68
N SER A 209 -4.12 4.72 -35.67
CA SER A 209 -2.90 4.29 -36.35
C SER A 209 -1.67 5.06 -35.87
N HIS A 210 -0.53 4.40 -35.83
CA HIS A 210 0.73 4.98 -35.38
C HIS A 210 1.86 4.65 -36.36
N LEU A 211 2.79 5.59 -36.51
CA LEU A 211 4.13 5.29 -36.98
C LEU A 211 5.04 5.18 -35.75
N VAL A 212 5.86 4.15 -35.69
CA VAL A 212 6.69 3.85 -34.54
C VAL A 212 8.15 3.85 -34.97
N LYS A 213 9.01 4.41 -34.11
CA LYS A 213 10.47 4.30 -34.23
C LYS A 213 11.02 3.81 -32.90
N ILE A 214 11.53 2.59 -32.88
CA ILE A 214 12.25 2.03 -31.75
C ILE A 214 13.61 2.71 -31.66
N LEU A 215 13.90 3.32 -30.50
CA LEU A 215 15.15 4.04 -30.25
C LEU A 215 16.16 3.13 -29.55
N ASP A 216 15.64 2.22 -28.69
CA ASP A 216 16.44 1.26 -27.93
C ASP A 216 15.59 0.02 -27.60
N SER A 217 16.24 -1.13 -27.50
CA SER A 217 15.62 -2.40 -27.13
C SER A 217 16.61 -3.21 -26.31
N ASN A 218 16.20 -3.53 -25.07
CA ASN A 218 16.98 -4.37 -24.18
C ASN A 218 16.30 -5.75 -24.09
N GLU A 219 17.06 -6.79 -24.32
CA GLU A 219 16.56 -8.16 -24.17
C GLU A 219 16.21 -8.47 -22.70
N GLU A 220 15.35 -9.46 -22.49
CA GLU A 220 15.09 -9.96 -21.15
C GLU A 220 16.38 -10.53 -20.56
N TYR A 221 16.62 -10.30 -19.30
CA TYR A 221 17.75 -10.89 -18.59
C TYR A 221 17.44 -11.17 -17.14
N MET A 222 18.12 -12.18 -16.61
CA MET A 222 18.08 -12.52 -15.19
C MET A 222 19.23 -11.79 -14.49
N PRO A 223 18.93 -10.75 -13.67
CA PRO A 223 20.00 -10.05 -12.94
C PRO A 223 20.67 -10.99 -11.94
N SER A 224 21.95 -10.81 -11.71
CA SER A 224 22.67 -11.53 -10.66
C SER A 224 22.18 -11.12 -9.27
N PHE A 225 22.46 -11.97 -8.27
CA PHE A 225 22.13 -11.65 -6.88
C PHE A 225 22.71 -10.31 -6.43
N GLU A 226 23.96 -10.03 -6.82
CA GLU A 226 24.67 -8.78 -6.48
C GLU A 226 23.97 -7.54 -7.05
N GLU A 227 23.38 -7.65 -8.25
CA GLU A 227 22.66 -6.53 -8.87
C GLU A 227 21.35 -6.22 -8.15
N VAL A 228 20.70 -7.23 -7.58
CA VAL A 228 19.38 -7.07 -6.95
C VAL A 228 19.39 -7.26 -5.42
N ILE A 229 20.54 -7.40 -4.78
CA ILE A 229 20.66 -7.68 -3.35
C ILE A 229 19.86 -6.72 -2.46
N SER A 230 19.77 -5.45 -2.83
CA SER A 230 18.99 -4.45 -2.10
C SER A 230 17.49 -4.74 -2.18
N GLN A 231 17.00 -5.14 -3.35
CA GLN A 231 15.61 -5.52 -3.56
C GLN A 231 15.30 -6.83 -2.85
N VAL A 232 16.17 -7.84 -3.02
CA VAL A 232 16.05 -9.15 -2.34
C VAL A 232 15.94 -8.99 -0.83
N ARG A 233 16.75 -8.10 -0.24
CA ARG A 233 16.71 -7.80 1.20
C ARG A 233 15.35 -7.24 1.62
N VAL A 234 14.82 -6.28 0.88
CA VAL A 234 13.50 -5.69 1.17
C VAL A 234 12.42 -6.77 1.09
N ASP A 235 12.41 -7.55 0.03
CA ASP A 235 11.40 -8.58 -0.22
C ASP A 235 11.49 -9.70 0.84
N PHE A 236 12.71 -10.11 1.21
CA PHE A 236 12.95 -11.06 2.29
C PHE A 236 12.40 -10.57 3.63
N LEU A 237 12.71 -9.31 4.00
CA LEU A 237 12.23 -8.73 5.26
C LEU A 237 10.71 -8.59 5.28
N LEU A 238 10.09 -8.21 4.16
CA LEU A 238 8.64 -8.17 4.02
C LEU A 238 8.03 -9.56 4.23
N LYS A 239 8.57 -10.58 3.55
CA LYS A 239 8.09 -11.97 3.70
C LYS A 239 8.27 -12.49 5.13
N GLN A 240 9.38 -12.16 5.79
CA GLN A 240 9.61 -12.54 7.19
C GLN A 240 8.58 -11.88 8.14
N ARG A 241 8.28 -10.61 7.92
CA ARG A 241 7.23 -9.89 8.68
C ARG A 241 5.86 -10.53 8.50
N ASP A 242 5.48 -10.83 7.25
CA ASP A 242 4.20 -11.47 6.95
C ASP A 242 4.08 -12.85 7.61
N LEU A 243 5.15 -13.66 7.55
CA LEU A 243 5.20 -14.97 8.20
C LEU A 243 5.08 -14.86 9.73
N GLN A 244 5.74 -13.89 10.36
CA GLN A 244 5.64 -13.69 11.80
C GLN A 244 4.22 -13.29 12.22
N ILE A 245 3.59 -12.34 11.48
CA ILE A 245 2.22 -11.96 11.76
C ILE A 245 1.28 -13.15 11.60
N LYS A 246 1.45 -13.92 10.51
CA LYS A 246 0.66 -15.11 10.27
C LYS A 246 0.80 -16.11 11.42
N ASN A 247 2.02 -16.45 11.80
CA ASN A 247 2.30 -17.40 12.89
C ASN A 247 1.72 -16.90 14.22
N PHE A 248 1.89 -15.62 14.54
CA PHE A 248 1.30 -15.01 15.73
C PHE A 248 -0.23 -15.11 15.74
N VAL A 249 -0.89 -14.80 14.62
CA VAL A 249 -2.33 -14.90 14.50
C VAL A 249 -2.80 -16.37 14.58
N ASP A 250 -2.05 -17.29 13.95
CA ASP A 250 -2.38 -18.71 13.98
C ASP A 250 -2.21 -19.30 15.39
N GLU A 251 -1.20 -18.86 16.16
CA GLU A 251 -1.06 -19.20 17.58
C GLU A 251 -2.26 -18.68 18.39
N LEU A 252 -2.61 -17.39 18.24
CA LEU A 252 -3.77 -16.83 18.95
C LEU A 252 -5.09 -17.53 18.61
N LYS A 253 -5.28 -17.98 17.38
CA LYS A 253 -6.50 -18.70 16.97
C LYS A 253 -6.75 -19.97 17.76
N THR A 254 -5.72 -20.58 18.32
CA THR A 254 -5.88 -21.80 19.15
C THR A 254 -6.67 -21.52 20.44
N ASP A 255 -6.67 -20.27 20.92
CA ASP A 255 -7.34 -19.84 22.13
C ASP A 255 -8.80 -19.44 21.89
N TYR A 256 -9.23 -19.37 20.61
CA TYR A 256 -10.56 -18.89 20.25
C TYR A 256 -11.41 -19.99 19.57
N GLN A 257 -12.66 -20.09 20.00
CA GLN A 257 -13.67 -20.88 19.29
C GLN A 257 -14.35 -19.98 18.25
N VAL A 258 -14.11 -20.24 16.98
CA VAL A 258 -14.72 -19.48 15.88
C VAL A 258 -16.00 -20.18 15.42
N ILE A 259 -17.15 -19.50 15.55
CA ILE A 259 -18.44 -19.96 15.06
C ILE A 259 -18.83 -19.08 13.87
N ILE A 260 -18.94 -19.69 12.69
CA ILE A 260 -19.36 -19.01 11.47
C ILE A 260 -20.83 -19.38 11.18
N SER A 261 -21.64 -18.41 10.75
CA SER A 261 -23.02 -18.69 10.35
C SER A 261 -23.06 -19.78 9.26
N PRO A 262 -23.98 -20.78 9.37
CA PRO A 262 -24.07 -21.89 8.42
C PRO A 262 -24.24 -21.49 6.95
N ARG A 263 -24.74 -20.27 6.70
CA ARG A 263 -24.86 -19.70 5.35
C ARG A 263 -23.51 -19.55 4.62
N PHE A 264 -22.40 -19.48 5.34
CA PHE A 264 -21.06 -19.18 4.83
C PHE A 264 -20.04 -20.31 5.09
N THR A 265 -20.48 -21.46 5.55
CA THR A 265 -19.65 -22.65 5.84
C THR A 265 -19.75 -23.71 4.76
N GLN A 266 -19.93 -23.35 3.50
CA GLN A 266 -19.88 -24.28 2.37
C GLN A 266 -18.44 -24.50 1.90
#